data_1187da03939a080af8d9fe3fd073a12c
#
_entry.id   1187da03939a080af8d9fe3fd073a12c
#
_cell.length_a   1.000
_cell.length_b   1.000
_cell.length_c   1.000
_cell.angle_alpha   90.00
_cell.angle_beta   90.00
_cell.angle_gamma   90.00
#
_symmetry.space_group_name_H-M   'P 1'
#
loop_
_entity.id
_entity.type
_entity.pdbx_description
1 polymer ?
#
loop_
_entity_poly.entity_id
_entity_poly.type
_entity_poly.pdbx_seq_one_letter_code
_entity_poly.pdbx_strand_id
1 'polypeptide(L)'
;MATISPAEGMEAPAERQEASSKPSPPVKAKSTPTAGPALDAAPLDYFEAILKDSPHGTSNATTRFQAAHFWWTDPTPRQLADYDTELAAAARSDDVSALEKAVSAGRCLDARNKYGESLVHAACYGSAPRALAYVLRHGGSLKGCDATGRTPLHYACSARTPCFEIALQILAREPRQAHAFDARGKRALSSVPDQNRRAWCEFIYANRRALRGLASPEPRLVPPRVASPPPLSTVAPPPAPAL
;
A
#
# COMPACT_ATOMS: atom_id res chain seq x y z
N MET A 1 64.33 -29.92 33.27
CA MET A 1 65.67 -29.40 33.58
C MET A 1 65.70 -27.98 33.10
N ALA A 2 65.61 -27.14 34.04
CA ALA A 2 66.54 -26.11 34.48
C ALA A 2 66.31 -24.81 33.70
N THR A 3 65.63 -23.83 34.31
CA THR A 3 66.17 -22.74 35.16
C THR A 3 67.06 -21.80 34.35
N ILE A 4 66.85 -20.47 34.31
CA ILE A 4 66.99 -19.47 35.38
C ILE A 4 66.63 -18.09 34.75
N SER A 5 65.88 -17.25 35.50
CA SER A 5 65.92 -15.79 35.51
C SER A 5 67.26 -15.32 36.17
N PRO A 6 67.65 -14.03 36.27
CA PRO A 6 66.91 -12.75 36.30
C PRO A 6 67.71 -11.51 35.84
N ALA A 7 67.22 -10.36 36.25
CA ALA A 7 67.83 -9.05 36.62
C ALA A 7 67.67 -7.91 35.62
N GLU A 8 66.92 -6.95 35.98
CA GLU A 8 67.14 -5.67 36.71
C GLU A 8 67.91 -4.64 35.90
N GLY A 9 67.28 -3.46 35.81
CA GLY A 9 67.86 -2.23 35.30
C GLY A 9 66.88 -1.08 35.38
N MET A 10 66.79 -0.47 36.56
CA MET A 10 66.13 0.81 36.83
C MET A 10 66.76 1.95 36.08
N GLU A 11 66.00 2.85 35.50
CA GLU A 11 66.23 4.30 35.60
C GLU A 11 65.09 5.12 35.08
N ALA A 12 64.53 5.99 35.92
CA ALA A 12 63.76 7.21 35.58
C ALA A 12 64.69 8.40 35.88
N PRO A 13 64.34 9.67 35.65
CA PRO A 13 63.26 10.32 34.94
C PRO A 13 63.76 11.43 33.98
N ALA A 14 62.91 11.94 33.11
CA ALA A 14 63.06 13.31 32.59
C ALA A 14 61.72 13.96 32.28
N GLU A 15 61.41 14.89 33.16
CA GLU A 15 60.43 15.94 32.90
C GLU A 15 60.74 16.69 31.60
N ARG A 16 59.73 17.01 30.80
CA ARG A 16 59.57 18.36 30.24
C ARG A 16 58.30 18.55 29.40
N GLN A 17 57.61 19.56 29.80
CA GLN A 17 56.91 20.61 29.04
C GLN A 17 55.47 20.33 28.62
N GLU A 18 54.64 20.95 29.41
CA GLU A 18 53.30 21.43 29.07
C GLU A 18 53.34 22.20 27.76
N ALA A 19 52.61 21.71 26.75
CA ALA A 19 52.19 22.52 25.62
C ALA A 19 50.69 22.76 25.74
N SER A 20 50.37 23.97 26.17
CA SER A 20 49.06 24.57 26.18
C SER A 20 48.43 24.43 24.78
N SER A 21 47.54 23.49 24.59
CA SER A 21 46.68 23.42 23.43
C SER A 21 45.31 23.98 23.79
N LYS A 22 45.00 25.15 23.20
CA LYS A 22 43.70 25.78 23.26
C LYS A 22 42.55 24.81 22.95
N PRO A 23 41.42 24.85 23.66
CA PRO A 23 40.28 24.03 23.33
C PRO A 23 39.74 24.46 21.98
N SER A 24 39.63 23.49 21.07
CA SER A 24 38.94 23.62 19.76
C SER A 24 37.48 24.04 20.00
N PRO A 25 36.92 24.91 19.12
CA PRO A 25 35.53 25.28 19.27
C PRO A 25 34.61 24.07 19.14
N PRO A 26 33.46 24.07 19.85
CA PRO A 26 32.53 22.93 19.81
C PRO A 26 32.08 22.70 18.37
N VAL A 27 32.34 21.49 17.88
CA VAL A 27 31.80 20.99 16.63
C VAL A 27 30.28 21.11 16.77
N LYS A 28 29.68 21.97 15.96
CA LYS A 28 28.22 22.08 15.85
C LYS A 28 27.67 20.68 15.68
N ALA A 29 26.94 20.21 16.67
CA ALA A 29 26.21 18.96 16.62
C ALA A 29 25.40 18.97 15.33
N LYS A 30 25.68 17.99 14.46
CA LYS A 30 24.84 17.71 13.30
C LYS A 30 23.42 17.51 13.85
N SER A 31 22.50 18.33 13.35
CA SER A 31 21.09 18.25 13.67
C SER A 31 20.66 16.78 13.71
N THR A 32 20.15 16.39 14.86
CA THR A 32 19.38 15.15 15.03
C THR A 32 18.38 15.03 13.89
N PRO A 33 18.24 13.84 13.28
CA PRO A 33 17.26 13.65 12.24
C PRO A 33 15.90 14.08 12.80
N THR A 34 15.26 15.00 12.12
CA THR A 34 13.93 15.51 12.44
C THR A 34 13.02 14.33 12.76
N ALA A 35 12.49 14.31 13.98
CA ALA A 35 11.52 13.29 14.39
C ALA A 35 10.40 13.29 13.34
N GLY A 36 10.15 12.11 12.78
CA GLY A 36 9.05 11.95 11.83
C GLY A 36 7.72 12.43 12.45
N PRO A 37 6.69 12.66 11.63
CA PRO A 37 5.39 13.08 12.14
C PRO A 37 4.91 12.11 13.22
N ALA A 38 4.09 12.60 14.17
CA ALA A 38 3.64 11.81 15.30
C ALA A 38 2.91 10.53 14.83
N LEU A 39 3.22 9.38 15.42
CA LEU A 39 2.60 8.08 15.07
C LEU A 39 1.09 8.02 15.36
N ASP A 40 0.56 9.02 16.05
CA ASP A 40 -0.88 9.16 16.35
C ASP A 40 -1.65 9.92 15.25
N ALA A 41 -0.94 10.42 14.21
CA ALA A 41 -1.59 11.06 13.06
C ALA A 41 -2.40 10.05 12.23
N ALA A 42 -3.37 10.56 11.47
CA ALA A 42 -4.04 9.70 10.50
C ALA A 42 -3.03 9.19 9.47
N PRO A 43 -3.07 7.91 9.05
CA PRO A 43 -2.10 7.33 8.13
C PRO A 43 -1.96 8.09 6.81
N LEU A 44 -3.05 8.72 6.33
CA LEU A 44 -3.01 9.55 5.14
C LEU A 44 -2.17 10.81 5.36
N ASP A 45 -2.38 11.54 6.46
CA ASP A 45 -1.64 12.76 6.78
C ASP A 45 -0.16 12.45 6.99
N TYR A 46 0.11 11.30 7.63
CA TYR A 46 1.46 10.79 7.81
C TYR A 46 2.15 10.48 6.48
N PHE A 47 1.44 9.84 5.56
CA PHE A 47 1.93 9.54 4.21
C PHE A 47 2.21 10.82 3.42
N GLU A 48 1.30 11.80 3.46
CA GLU A 48 1.48 13.09 2.80
C GLU A 48 2.67 13.89 3.36
N ALA A 49 2.86 13.86 4.68
CA ALA A 49 4.01 14.51 5.30
C ALA A 49 5.34 13.90 4.80
N ILE A 50 5.41 12.56 4.70
CA ILE A 50 6.59 11.87 4.16
C ILE A 50 6.84 12.24 2.69
N LEU A 51 5.79 12.42 1.89
CA LEU A 51 5.93 12.79 0.48
C LEU A 51 6.36 14.25 0.30
N LYS A 52 5.93 15.18 1.18
CA LYS A 52 6.33 16.59 1.14
C LYS A 52 7.83 16.78 1.34
N ASP A 53 8.46 15.93 2.14
CA ASP A 53 9.90 15.93 2.37
C ASP A 53 10.71 15.29 1.19
N SER A 54 10.04 14.87 0.12
CA SER A 54 10.70 14.31 -1.06
C SER A 54 11.31 15.43 -1.94
N PRO A 55 12.53 15.27 -2.48
CA PRO A 55 13.14 16.24 -3.39
C PRO A 55 12.34 16.46 -4.68
N HIS A 56 11.39 15.59 -4.97
CA HIS A 56 10.45 15.71 -6.08
C HIS A 56 9.10 16.32 -5.66
N GLY A 57 9.09 17.12 -4.59
CA GLY A 57 7.96 17.75 -3.94
C GLY A 57 6.64 17.65 -4.69
N THR A 58 5.58 17.32 -3.99
CA THR A 58 4.22 17.30 -4.58
C THR A 58 3.97 18.62 -5.30
N SER A 59 4.13 18.65 -6.62
CA SER A 59 3.60 19.76 -7.40
C SER A 59 2.10 19.78 -7.16
N ASN A 60 1.56 20.92 -6.75
CA ASN A 60 0.17 21.18 -6.39
C ASN A 60 -0.87 20.95 -7.50
N ALA A 61 -0.48 20.33 -8.60
CA ALA A 61 -1.37 19.87 -9.66
C ALA A 61 -1.79 18.41 -9.41
N THR A 62 -2.35 18.15 -8.25
CA THR A 62 -3.02 16.87 -8.01
C THR A 62 -4.35 16.92 -8.76
N THR A 63 -4.31 16.66 -10.07
CA THR A 63 -5.49 16.23 -10.78
C THR A 63 -6.05 15.08 -9.97
N ARG A 64 -7.22 15.28 -9.36
CA ARG A 64 -7.88 14.25 -8.54
C ARG A 64 -8.02 13.00 -9.39
N PHE A 65 -7.18 12.01 -9.11
CA PHE A 65 -7.22 10.73 -9.81
C PHE A 65 -8.39 9.91 -9.26
N GLN A 66 -9.56 10.06 -9.86
CA GLN A 66 -10.72 9.23 -9.52
C GLN A 66 -10.53 7.85 -10.15
N ALA A 67 -10.44 6.81 -9.33
CA ALA A 67 -10.22 5.44 -9.79
C ALA A 67 -11.29 5.00 -10.81
N ALA A 68 -12.53 5.39 -10.59
CA ALA A 68 -13.64 5.04 -11.49
C ALA A 68 -13.43 5.52 -12.93
N HIS A 69 -12.83 6.69 -13.14
CA HIS A 69 -12.59 7.22 -14.49
C HIS A 69 -11.51 6.48 -15.27
N PHE A 70 -10.61 5.78 -14.56
CA PHE A 70 -9.44 5.16 -15.18
C PHE A 70 -9.51 3.63 -15.17
N TRP A 71 -10.16 3.06 -14.18
CA TRP A 71 -10.12 1.62 -13.91
C TRP A 71 -11.48 0.95 -13.86
N TRP A 72 -12.58 1.73 -13.96
CA TRP A 72 -13.88 1.11 -14.10
C TRP A 72 -14.03 0.50 -15.50
N THR A 73 -14.43 -0.74 -15.53
CA THR A 73 -14.87 -1.43 -16.74
C THR A 73 -16.06 -2.29 -16.36
N ASP A 74 -17.08 -2.30 -17.21
CA ASP A 74 -18.23 -3.17 -17.00
C ASP A 74 -17.77 -4.63 -16.99
N PRO A 75 -18.22 -5.42 -16.02
CA PRO A 75 -17.91 -6.85 -15.99
C PRO A 75 -18.44 -7.56 -17.23
N THR A 76 -17.61 -8.37 -17.86
CA THR A 76 -18.02 -9.19 -18.98
C THR A 76 -18.96 -10.32 -18.54
N PRO A 77 -19.80 -10.89 -19.44
CA PRO A 77 -20.65 -12.04 -19.11
C PRO A 77 -19.88 -13.22 -18.52
N ARG A 78 -18.67 -13.46 -19.00
CA ARG A 78 -17.79 -14.53 -18.48
C ARG A 78 -17.32 -14.22 -17.06
N GLN A 79 -16.88 -13.01 -16.79
CA GLN A 79 -16.46 -12.60 -15.44
C GLN A 79 -17.61 -12.71 -14.43
N LEU A 80 -18.82 -12.38 -14.85
CA LEU A 80 -20.02 -12.55 -14.01
C LEU A 80 -20.36 -14.00 -13.76
N ALA A 81 -20.26 -14.86 -14.81
CA ALA A 81 -20.55 -16.28 -14.69
C ALA A 81 -19.53 -17.03 -13.82
N ASP A 82 -18.26 -16.62 -13.91
CA ASP A 82 -17.18 -17.24 -13.13
C ASP A 82 -17.14 -16.75 -11.67
N TYR A 83 -17.83 -15.66 -11.34
CA TYR A 83 -17.87 -15.12 -9.97
C TYR A 83 -18.98 -15.80 -9.16
N ASP A 84 -18.63 -16.34 -8.00
CA ASP A 84 -19.59 -16.76 -6.98
C ASP A 84 -19.09 -16.43 -5.56
N THR A 85 -19.99 -16.62 -4.60
CA THR A 85 -19.73 -16.32 -3.19
C THR A 85 -18.70 -17.27 -2.58
N GLU A 86 -18.64 -18.53 -3.04
CA GLU A 86 -17.70 -19.54 -2.53
C GLU A 86 -16.28 -19.20 -2.97
N LEU A 87 -16.11 -18.87 -4.25
CA LEU A 87 -14.82 -18.45 -4.79
C LEU A 87 -14.33 -17.14 -4.17
N ALA A 88 -15.23 -16.19 -3.94
CA ALA A 88 -14.89 -14.95 -3.22
C ALA A 88 -14.53 -15.21 -1.75
N ALA A 89 -15.20 -16.15 -1.09
CA ALA A 89 -14.88 -16.58 0.27
C ALA A 89 -13.51 -17.27 0.33
N ALA A 90 -13.21 -18.16 -0.62
CA ALA A 90 -11.90 -18.80 -0.73
C ALA A 90 -10.77 -17.77 -0.91
N ALA A 91 -10.96 -16.78 -1.80
CA ALA A 91 -10.02 -15.70 -1.98
C ALA A 91 -9.82 -14.88 -0.70
N ARG A 92 -10.89 -14.65 0.07
CA ARG A 92 -10.86 -13.88 1.31
C ARG A 92 -10.21 -14.64 2.47
N SER A 93 -10.37 -15.96 2.53
CA SER A 93 -9.84 -16.81 3.60
C SER A 93 -8.44 -17.37 3.33
N ASP A 94 -7.79 -16.92 2.25
CA ASP A 94 -6.47 -17.40 1.81
C ASP A 94 -6.45 -18.90 1.45
N ASP A 95 -7.60 -19.45 1.03
CA ASP A 95 -7.72 -20.85 0.60
C ASP A 95 -7.30 -21.02 -0.86
N VAL A 96 -6.00 -21.15 -1.05
CA VAL A 96 -5.40 -21.36 -2.39
C VAL A 96 -5.86 -22.67 -2.99
N SER A 97 -6.12 -23.71 -2.17
CA SER A 97 -6.55 -25.04 -2.66
C SER A 97 -7.92 -24.99 -3.34
N ALA A 98 -8.87 -24.21 -2.78
CA ALA A 98 -10.15 -23.96 -3.42
C ALA A 98 -10.00 -23.18 -4.74
N LEU A 99 -9.09 -22.19 -4.79
CA LEU A 99 -8.79 -21.46 -6.02
C LEU A 99 -8.16 -22.38 -7.10
N GLU A 100 -7.28 -23.29 -6.71
CA GLU A 100 -6.68 -24.28 -7.60
C GLU A 100 -7.73 -25.20 -8.22
N LYS A 101 -8.66 -25.70 -7.41
CA LYS A 101 -9.80 -26.51 -7.88
C LYS A 101 -10.66 -25.75 -8.89
N ALA A 102 -10.92 -24.46 -8.64
CA ALA A 102 -11.68 -23.62 -9.55
C ALA A 102 -10.96 -23.46 -10.92
N VAL A 103 -9.66 -23.20 -10.90
CA VAL A 103 -8.84 -23.13 -12.14
C VAL A 103 -8.84 -24.47 -12.88
N SER A 104 -8.68 -25.59 -12.16
CA SER A 104 -8.73 -26.93 -12.75
C SER A 104 -10.10 -27.25 -13.38
N ALA A 105 -11.17 -26.67 -12.86
CA ALA A 105 -12.52 -26.73 -13.42
C ALA A 105 -12.75 -25.77 -14.60
N GLY A 106 -11.71 -25.05 -15.07
CA GLY A 106 -11.78 -24.13 -16.20
C GLY A 106 -12.31 -22.74 -15.88
N ARG A 107 -12.47 -22.38 -14.60
CA ARG A 107 -12.94 -21.06 -14.18
C ARG A 107 -11.84 -20.02 -14.28
N CYS A 108 -12.21 -18.80 -14.64
CA CYS A 108 -11.30 -17.66 -14.72
C CYS A 108 -11.23 -16.93 -13.38
N LEU A 109 -10.03 -16.66 -12.89
CA LEU A 109 -9.85 -15.90 -11.64
C LEU A 109 -9.88 -14.37 -11.84
N ASP A 110 -10.07 -13.87 -13.07
CA ASP A 110 -10.47 -12.46 -13.31
C ASP A 110 -11.99 -12.26 -13.14
N ALA A 111 -12.63 -13.10 -12.35
CA ALA A 111 -14.04 -13.05 -12.04
C ALA A 111 -14.40 -11.80 -11.25
N ARG A 112 -15.55 -11.20 -11.59
CA ARG A 112 -16.09 -9.99 -10.95
C ARG A 112 -17.59 -10.12 -10.77
N ASN A 113 -18.11 -9.55 -9.69
CA ASN A 113 -19.55 -9.43 -9.51
C ASN A 113 -20.11 -8.21 -10.29
N LYS A 114 -21.43 -8.08 -10.30
CA LYS A 114 -22.13 -6.97 -10.97
C LYS A 114 -21.75 -5.57 -10.45
N TYR A 115 -21.12 -5.49 -9.28
CA TYR A 115 -20.62 -4.26 -8.68
C TYR A 115 -19.15 -4.01 -8.98
N GLY A 116 -18.50 -4.82 -9.82
CA GLY A 116 -17.11 -4.70 -10.18
C GLY A 116 -16.13 -5.23 -9.12
N GLU A 117 -16.62 -5.77 -8.00
CA GLU A 117 -15.73 -6.41 -7.02
C GLU A 117 -15.17 -7.69 -7.60
N SER A 118 -13.85 -7.80 -7.63
CA SER A 118 -13.13 -8.98 -8.12
C SER A 118 -12.59 -9.84 -6.98
N LEU A 119 -12.08 -11.03 -7.31
CA LEU A 119 -11.39 -11.89 -6.34
C LEU A 119 -10.16 -11.20 -5.74
N VAL A 120 -9.53 -10.27 -6.49
CA VAL A 120 -8.44 -9.44 -5.97
C VAL A 120 -8.92 -8.54 -4.82
N HIS A 121 -10.11 -7.92 -4.95
CA HIS A 121 -10.71 -7.12 -3.87
C HIS A 121 -11.01 -8.00 -2.65
N ALA A 122 -11.56 -9.20 -2.88
CA ALA A 122 -11.86 -10.17 -1.81
C ALA A 122 -10.59 -10.59 -1.04
N ALA A 123 -9.52 -10.93 -1.75
CA ALA A 123 -8.24 -11.29 -1.14
C ALA A 123 -7.62 -10.13 -0.35
N CYS A 124 -7.69 -8.91 -0.88
CA CYS A 124 -7.20 -7.72 -0.18
C CYS A 124 -7.97 -7.44 1.11
N TYR A 125 -9.30 -7.55 1.07
CA TYR A 125 -10.15 -7.35 2.24
C TYR A 125 -9.93 -8.43 3.32
N GLY A 126 -9.71 -9.67 2.88
CA GLY A 126 -9.46 -10.81 3.75
C GLY A 126 -8.05 -10.86 4.33
N SER A 127 -7.15 -9.96 3.92
CA SER A 127 -5.72 -10.03 4.28
C SER A 127 -5.06 -11.34 3.86
N ALA A 128 -5.37 -11.80 2.65
CA ALA A 128 -5.03 -13.09 2.07
C ALA A 128 -3.89 -12.97 1.03
N PRO A 129 -2.61 -12.91 1.43
CA PRO A 129 -1.50 -12.63 0.52
C PRO A 129 -1.22 -13.77 -0.46
N ARG A 130 -1.41 -15.03 -0.05
CA ARG A 130 -1.19 -16.20 -0.91
C ARG A 130 -2.27 -16.30 -1.98
N ALA A 131 -3.53 -16.08 -1.59
CA ALA A 131 -4.65 -16.03 -2.51
C ALA A 131 -4.49 -14.88 -3.51
N LEU A 132 -4.10 -13.68 -3.05
CA LEU A 132 -3.82 -12.55 -3.92
C LEU A 132 -2.74 -12.90 -4.95
N ALA A 133 -1.61 -13.45 -4.51
CA ALA A 133 -0.52 -13.83 -5.41
C ALA A 133 -0.97 -14.90 -6.42
N TYR A 134 -1.80 -15.85 -6.00
CA TYR A 134 -2.35 -16.88 -6.86
C TYR A 134 -3.31 -16.31 -7.90
N VAL A 135 -4.27 -15.49 -7.47
CA VAL A 135 -5.24 -14.82 -8.35
C VAL A 135 -4.54 -13.96 -9.40
N LEU A 136 -3.52 -13.17 -8.99
CA LEU A 136 -2.74 -12.34 -9.92
C LEU A 136 -1.98 -13.17 -10.97
N ARG A 137 -1.49 -14.34 -10.63
CA ARG A 137 -0.84 -15.25 -11.59
C ARG A 137 -1.80 -15.89 -12.59
N HIS A 138 -3.08 -15.98 -12.24
CA HIS A 138 -4.12 -16.62 -13.06
C HIS A 138 -5.11 -15.60 -13.67
N GLY A 139 -4.62 -14.39 -14.00
CA GLY A 139 -5.35 -13.40 -14.76
C GLY A 139 -6.05 -12.31 -13.94
N GLY A 140 -6.02 -12.39 -12.61
CA GLY A 140 -6.53 -11.30 -11.76
C GLY A 140 -5.76 -10.00 -11.98
N SER A 141 -6.45 -8.87 -11.91
CA SER A 141 -5.87 -7.56 -12.18
C SER A 141 -5.95 -6.63 -10.98
N LEU A 142 -4.84 -5.94 -10.70
CA LEU A 142 -4.82 -4.82 -9.75
C LEU A 142 -5.42 -3.54 -10.35
N LYS A 143 -5.51 -3.45 -11.69
CA LYS A 143 -6.10 -2.32 -12.40
C LYS A 143 -7.62 -2.51 -12.48
N GLY A 144 -8.28 -2.25 -11.38
CA GLY A 144 -9.72 -2.35 -11.28
C GLY A 144 -10.24 -1.59 -10.06
N CYS A 145 -11.50 -1.22 -10.10
CA CYS A 145 -12.21 -0.68 -8.97
C CYS A 145 -13.65 -1.22 -8.96
N ASP A 146 -14.30 -1.13 -7.81
CA ASP A 146 -15.73 -1.41 -7.68
C ASP A 146 -16.59 -0.24 -8.19
N ALA A 147 -17.91 -0.41 -8.20
CA ALA A 147 -18.89 0.60 -8.62
C ALA A 147 -18.80 1.91 -7.80
N THR A 148 -18.19 1.87 -6.63
CA THR A 148 -17.93 3.05 -5.78
C THR A 148 -16.55 3.66 -5.99
N GLY A 149 -15.77 3.15 -6.95
CA GLY A 149 -14.42 3.61 -7.24
C GLY A 149 -13.36 3.11 -6.25
N ARG A 150 -13.67 2.13 -5.39
CA ARG A 150 -12.72 1.58 -4.44
C ARG A 150 -11.79 0.59 -5.14
N THR A 151 -10.50 0.81 -4.99
CA THR A 151 -9.44 -0.04 -5.56
C THR A 151 -9.06 -1.17 -4.60
N PRO A 152 -8.28 -2.17 -5.04
CA PRO A 152 -7.71 -3.18 -4.16
C PRO A 152 -7.00 -2.62 -2.92
N LEU A 153 -6.29 -1.48 -3.05
CA LEU A 153 -5.65 -0.84 -1.90
C LEU A 153 -6.65 -0.26 -0.89
N HIS A 154 -7.82 0.24 -1.35
CA HIS A 154 -8.89 0.67 -0.44
C HIS A 154 -9.39 -0.51 0.40
N TYR A 155 -9.54 -1.68 -0.20
CA TYR A 155 -9.96 -2.90 0.49
C TYR A 155 -8.88 -3.37 1.48
N ALA A 156 -7.60 -3.37 1.09
CA ALA A 156 -6.49 -3.72 1.97
C ALA A 156 -6.38 -2.78 3.18
N CYS A 157 -6.56 -1.47 2.95
CA CYS A 157 -6.54 -0.47 4.03
C CYS A 157 -7.74 -0.60 4.97
N SER A 158 -8.91 -1.01 4.48
CA SER A 158 -10.13 -1.19 5.28
C SER A 158 -10.21 -2.55 5.96
N ALA A 159 -9.26 -3.44 5.73
CA ALA A 159 -9.23 -4.78 6.35
C ALA A 159 -9.14 -4.69 7.87
N ARG A 160 -9.83 -5.61 8.56
CA ARG A 160 -9.84 -5.66 10.02
C ARG A 160 -8.44 -5.90 10.60
N THR A 161 -7.69 -6.78 9.96
CA THR A 161 -6.29 -7.07 10.31
C THR A 161 -5.43 -6.61 9.13
N PRO A 162 -4.50 -5.67 9.30
CA PRO A 162 -3.68 -5.19 8.21
C PRO A 162 -2.71 -6.27 7.73
N CYS A 163 -2.60 -6.45 6.42
CA CYS A 163 -1.57 -7.26 5.79
C CYS A 163 -0.67 -6.37 4.93
N PHE A 164 0.48 -5.99 5.47
CA PHE A 164 1.40 -5.07 4.78
C PHE A 164 2.08 -5.68 3.58
N GLU A 165 2.18 -7.01 3.50
CA GLU A 165 2.64 -7.70 2.31
C GLU A 165 1.75 -7.43 1.11
N ILE A 166 0.42 -7.44 1.30
CA ILE A 166 -0.55 -7.07 0.27
C ILE A 166 -0.35 -5.63 -0.17
N ALA A 167 -0.20 -4.70 0.79
CA ALA A 167 0.04 -3.30 0.47
C ALA A 167 1.32 -3.10 -0.36
N LEU A 168 2.41 -3.78 -0.01
CA LEU A 168 3.66 -3.75 -0.77
C LEU A 168 3.48 -4.35 -2.17
N GLN A 169 2.79 -5.49 -2.28
CA GLN A 169 2.52 -6.12 -3.57
C GLN A 169 1.72 -5.21 -4.51
N ILE A 170 0.72 -4.50 -3.97
CA ILE A 170 -0.09 -3.55 -4.73
C ILE A 170 0.76 -2.35 -5.16
N LEU A 171 1.42 -1.69 -4.20
CA LEU A 171 2.18 -0.47 -4.45
C LEU A 171 3.37 -0.70 -5.38
N ALA A 172 4.01 -1.88 -5.33
CA ALA A 172 5.10 -2.22 -6.24
C ALA A 172 4.64 -2.39 -7.69
N ARG A 173 3.41 -2.83 -7.94
CA ARG A 173 2.87 -3.09 -9.28
C ARG A 173 2.01 -1.96 -9.80
N GLU A 174 1.26 -1.29 -8.92
CA GLU A 174 0.33 -0.22 -9.27
C GLU A 174 0.39 0.92 -8.24
N PRO A 175 1.49 1.71 -8.24
CA PRO A 175 1.74 2.78 -7.26
C PRO A 175 0.68 3.88 -7.28
N ARG A 176 -0.02 4.06 -8.41
CA ARG A 176 -1.09 5.06 -8.55
C ARG A 176 -2.25 4.85 -7.57
N GLN A 177 -2.44 3.63 -7.07
CA GLN A 177 -3.49 3.36 -6.10
C GLN A 177 -3.31 4.14 -4.78
N ALA A 178 -2.08 4.53 -4.42
CA ALA A 178 -1.82 5.36 -3.24
C ALA A 178 -2.51 6.75 -3.34
N HIS A 179 -2.73 7.23 -4.56
CA HIS A 179 -3.30 8.55 -4.85
C HIS A 179 -4.72 8.48 -5.41
N ALA A 180 -5.26 7.28 -5.61
CA ALA A 180 -6.59 7.09 -6.15
C ALA A 180 -7.69 7.51 -5.16
N PHE A 181 -8.70 8.20 -5.67
CA PHE A 181 -9.89 8.59 -4.93
C PHE A 181 -11.05 7.68 -5.30
N ASP A 182 -11.83 7.29 -4.31
CA ASP A 182 -13.14 6.67 -4.52
C ASP A 182 -14.21 7.71 -4.94
N ALA A 183 -15.43 7.26 -5.19
CA ALA A 183 -16.55 8.13 -5.56
C ALA A 183 -16.93 9.16 -4.47
N ARG A 184 -16.53 8.93 -3.22
CA ARG A 184 -16.75 9.84 -2.09
C ARG A 184 -15.57 10.81 -1.90
N GLY A 185 -14.56 10.77 -2.77
CA GLY A 185 -13.36 11.57 -2.66
C GLY A 185 -12.40 11.13 -1.54
N LYS A 186 -12.48 9.88 -1.09
CA LYS A 186 -11.59 9.31 -0.09
C LYS A 186 -10.46 8.53 -0.76
N ARG A 187 -9.25 8.63 -0.22
CA ARG A 187 -8.11 7.79 -0.60
C ARG A 187 -8.06 6.52 0.25
N ALA A 188 -7.34 5.51 -0.23
CA ALA A 188 -7.23 4.22 0.44
C ALA A 188 -6.83 4.35 1.92
N LEU A 189 -5.80 5.13 2.25
CA LEU A 189 -5.33 5.32 3.62
C LEU A 189 -6.34 6.02 4.55
N SER A 190 -7.34 6.75 3.99
CA SER A 190 -8.44 7.30 4.78
C SER A 190 -9.41 6.23 5.30
N SER A 191 -9.34 5.01 4.75
CA SER A 191 -10.22 3.90 5.11
C SER A 191 -9.64 3.02 6.22
N VAL A 192 -8.46 3.36 6.74
CA VAL A 192 -7.79 2.60 7.80
C VAL A 192 -8.58 2.71 9.10
N PRO A 193 -9.00 1.59 9.72
CA PRO A 193 -9.65 1.59 11.02
C PRO A 193 -8.76 2.20 12.11
N ASP A 194 -9.36 2.86 13.09
CA ASP A 194 -8.64 3.57 14.16
C ASP A 194 -7.64 2.67 14.89
N GLN A 195 -8.03 1.44 15.18
CA GLN A 195 -7.18 0.45 15.85
C GLN A 195 -5.91 0.08 15.07
N ASN A 196 -5.90 0.31 13.76
CA ASN A 196 -4.80 -0.07 12.88
C ASN A 196 -3.93 1.14 12.48
N ARG A 197 -4.31 2.38 12.87
CA ARG A 197 -3.62 3.61 12.44
C ARG A 197 -2.13 3.57 12.76
N ARG A 198 -1.78 3.23 13.99
CA ARG A 198 -0.39 3.18 14.43
C ARG A 198 0.44 2.21 13.59
N ALA A 199 -0.06 0.99 13.38
CA ALA A 199 0.64 -0.02 12.59
C ALA A 199 0.85 0.43 11.13
N TRP A 200 -0.14 1.13 10.54
CA TRP A 200 0.03 1.73 9.22
C TRP A 200 1.04 2.86 9.19
N CYS A 201 1.09 3.73 10.21
CA CYS A 201 2.11 4.78 10.30
C CYS A 201 3.52 4.18 10.43
N GLU A 202 3.70 3.16 11.25
CA GLU A 202 4.97 2.44 11.40
C GLU A 202 5.40 1.79 10.07
N PHE A 203 4.46 1.14 9.36
CA PHE A 203 4.69 0.57 8.03
C PHE A 203 5.12 1.64 7.01
N ILE A 204 4.40 2.77 6.94
CA ILE A 204 4.73 3.88 6.04
C ILE A 204 6.11 4.44 6.36
N TYR A 205 6.44 4.61 7.64
CA TYR A 205 7.76 5.10 8.06
C TYR A 205 8.88 4.13 7.67
N ALA A 206 8.69 2.84 7.95
CA ALA A 206 9.68 1.81 7.59
C ALA A 206 9.95 1.78 6.07
N ASN A 207 8.93 1.99 5.25
CA ASN A 207 9.01 1.94 3.81
C ASN A 207 9.13 3.32 3.13
N ARG A 208 9.36 4.40 3.89
CA ARG A 208 9.33 5.79 3.39
C ARG A 208 10.26 6.06 2.21
N ARG A 209 11.41 5.37 2.12
CA ARG A 209 12.34 5.54 0.98
C ARG A 209 11.73 5.00 -0.31
N ALA A 210 11.15 3.82 -0.27
CA ALA A 210 10.48 3.21 -1.41
C ALA A 210 9.23 4.02 -1.80
N LEU A 211 8.41 4.43 -0.83
CA LEU A 211 7.20 5.21 -1.05
C LEU A 211 7.48 6.60 -1.65
N ARG A 212 8.59 7.25 -1.28
CA ARG A 212 9.03 8.50 -1.93
C ARG A 212 9.35 8.32 -3.40
N GLY A 213 9.86 7.17 -3.81
CA GLY A 213 10.09 6.83 -5.22
C GLY A 213 8.79 6.70 -6.03
N LEU A 214 7.67 6.41 -5.38
CA LEU A 214 6.36 6.32 -6.03
C LEU A 214 5.73 7.70 -6.30
N ALA A 215 6.28 8.78 -5.76
CA ALA A 215 5.77 10.13 -5.90
C ALA A 215 6.06 10.78 -7.27
N SER A 216 6.83 10.12 -8.14
CA SER A 216 7.04 10.60 -9.50
C SER A 216 5.79 10.31 -10.35
N PRO A 217 5.06 11.34 -10.80
CA PRO A 217 3.98 11.11 -11.75
C PRO A 217 4.60 10.66 -13.08
N GLU A 218 4.23 9.49 -13.53
CA GLU A 218 4.45 9.07 -14.92
C GLU A 218 3.90 10.13 -15.88
N PRO A 219 4.55 10.33 -17.06
CA PRO A 219 4.14 11.35 -17.99
C PRO A 219 2.70 11.14 -18.44
N ARG A 220 1.98 12.23 -18.45
CA ARG A 220 0.60 12.44 -18.88
C ARG A 220 0.13 11.46 -19.97
N LEU A 221 -0.47 10.37 -19.59
CA LEU A 221 -1.35 9.65 -20.48
C LEU A 221 -2.69 10.39 -20.47
N VAL A 222 -2.99 11.05 -21.57
CA VAL A 222 -4.32 11.60 -21.83
C VAL A 222 -5.30 10.40 -21.77
N PRO A 223 -6.30 10.41 -20.88
CA PRO A 223 -7.24 9.29 -20.82
C PRO A 223 -7.99 9.22 -22.17
N PRO A 224 -8.21 8.02 -22.72
CA PRO A 224 -9.19 7.87 -23.77
C PRO A 224 -10.51 8.46 -23.26
N ARG A 225 -11.23 9.22 -24.09
CA ARG A 225 -12.58 9.70 -23.77
C ARG A 225 -13.46 8.47 -23.52
N VAL A 226 -13.60 8.10 -22.27
CA VAL A 226 -14.58 7.09 -21.85
C VAL A 226 -15.89 7.84 -21.71
N ALA A 227 -16.92 7.39 -22.41
CA ALA A 227 -18.29 7.88 -22.25
C ALA A 227 -18.64 7.79 -20.75
N SER A 228 -19.25 8.84 -20.22
CA SER A 228 -19.73 8.87 -18.84
C SER A 228 -20.57 7.63 -18.55
N PRO A 229 -20.45 7.00 -17.38
CA PRO A 229 -21.33 5.89 -17.03
C PRO A 229 -22.78 6.37 -17.12
N PRO A 230 -23.68 5.53 -17.63
CA PRO A 230 -25.10 5.89 -17.72
C PRO A 230 -25.60 6.22 -16.32
N PRO A 231 -26.48 7.22 -16.16
CA PRO A 231 -27.12 7.51 -14.89
C PRO A 231 -27.77 6.23 -14.38
N LEU A 232 -27.65 5.96 -13.08
CA LEU A 232 -28.33 4.84 -12.44
C LEU A 232 -29.81 4.92 -12.83
N SER A 233 -30.23 4.04 -13.74
CA SER A 233 -31.62 3.91 -14.09
C SER A 233 -32.39 3.59 -12.81
N THR A 234 -33.24 4.51 -12.40
CA THR A 234 -34.30 4.25 -11.43
C THR A 234 -35.15 3.13 -12.00
N VAL A 235 -34.90 1.91 -11.59
CA VAL A 235 -35.78 0.79 -11.85
C VAL A 235 -37.10 1.12 -11.15
N ALA A 236 -38.09 1.39 -11.94
CA ALA A 236 -39.46 1.57 -11.44
C ALA A 236 -39.85 0.31 -10.64
N PRO A 237 -40.54 0.48 -9.49
CA PRO A 237 -41.02 -0.68 -8.72
C PRO A 237 -42.00 -1.52 -9.58
N PRO A 238 -41.97 -2.84 -9.44
CA PRO A 238 -42.89 -3.72 -10.15
C PRO A 238 -44.36 -3.35 -9.81
N PRO A 239 -45.29 -3.47 -10.76
CA PRO A 239 -46.69 -3.23 -10.49
C PRO A 239 -47.23 -4.18 -9.45
N ALA A 240 -48.08 -3.70 -8.56
CA ALA A 240 -48.74 -4.48 -7.54
C ALA A 240 -49.57 -5.59 -8.17
N PRO A 241 -49.67 -6.78 -7.55
CA PRO A 241 -50.54 -7.84 -8.04
C PRO A 241 -52.00 -7.37 -8.00
N ALA A 242 -52.72 -7.58 -9.11
CA ALA A 242 -54.14 -7.36 -9.19
C ALA A 242 -54.87 -8.34 -8.23
N LEU A 243 -55.81 -7.79 -7.44
CA LEU A 243 -56.76 -8.51 -6.63
C LEU A 243 -57.77 -9.27 -7.51
#